data_b66d3f87adc1ec01f520cf2cfb1e711e
#
_entry.id   b66d3f87adc1ec01f520cf2cfb1e711e
#
_cell.length_a   1.000
_cell.length_b   1.000
_cell.length_c   1.000
_cell.angle_alpha   90.00
_cell.angle_beta   90.00
_cell.angle_gamma   90.00
#
_symmetry.space_group_name_H-M   'P 1'
#
loop_
_entity.id
_entity.type
_entity.pdbx_description
1 polymer ?
#
loop_
_entity_poly.entity_id
_entity_poly.type
_entity_poly.pdbx_seq_one_letter_code
_entity_poly.pdbx_strand_id
1 'polypeptide(L)'
;MRDRQQNKSQRPNLKGYLWGITILIAVLLGFLLFVIYITPAEDLKPKEMGTFMRWGVVSVLSGLVLAYSGHWFAKQVVYEKEQLSAYRTIVTADSAEQTATRERTYSVEIRGVGLAVDDWHQSSIWREIKKTNNNFTSIYSQDPKDYDASVTSRGITYDINVRVAFTNSASDSVAYWPIPVFAIAPPKQPEDTGAAANILDGRNAATLGVTLFLWQDADNTTHAQSMVERLFQFFDDNPMVPQALIVSEDGDITRNGYRVAGTPGLQSVQVLPTVYTSVTGLLVTHSDRVDRYIRPFATKESEDNQNKNTDMGKLWAFYWKHSPLFRHVYEDAKRAEGIKNPTGPGTMSSTYWQSQLPTLWQTLSNRGPGHFEPSPWLPVRWANHQVQEFDRAPFLGYLHRPIKVPMHDENRKLLKPALQAKALQAGWQQALETLPDGDKPVRVFYDSTDNINGEIALTHALHGLNTDGTGIELGNVDEGYDIGRRLGNTGVSGALVEINLATIASYLEGGVSAVVYSGKDGSTTVQMVRPPDEARKAKNRETHGVDPFRFRMPGQ
;
A
#
# COMPACT_ATOMS: atom_id res chain seq x y z
N MET A 1 -6.35 21.02 -24.16
CA MET A 1 -5.47 22.09 -24.64
C MET A 1 -5.19 23.02 -23.48
N ARG A 2 -4.13 22.78 -22.70
CA ARG A 2 -3.59 23.73 -21.72
C ARG A 2 -2.07 23.70 -21.84
N ASP A 3 -1.56 24.88 -21.89
CA ASP A 3 -0.24 25.32 -22.31
C ASP A 3 0.94 24.53 -21.71
N ARG A 4 1.83 24.15 -22.63
CA ARG A 4 3.24 23.91 -22.34
C ARG A 4 3.86 25.22 -21.84
N GLN A 5 3.83 25.49 -20.55
CA GLN A 5 4.74 26.47 -19.98
C GLN A 5 6.15 25.89 -19.97
N GLN A 6 6.95 26.46 -20.84
CA GLN A 6 8.35 26.19 -21.03
C GLN A 6 9.11 26.23 -19.70
N ASN A 7 9.80 25.15 -19.44
CA ASN A 7 10.82 24.96 -18.42
C ASN A 7 11.92 26.02 -18.59
N LYS A 8 11.74 27.21 -18.03
CA LYS A 8 12.79 28.23 -17.98
C LYS A 8 13.86 27.76 -17.02
N SER A 9 15.03 27.44 -17.57
CA SER A 9 16.26 27.11 -16.86
C SER A 9 16.41 27.92 -15.56
N GLN A 10 16.54 27.23 -14.42
CA GLN A 10 16.74 27.80 -13.09
C GLN A 10 18.07 28.54 -12.92
N ARG A 11 18.91 28.51 -13.95
CA ARG A 11 20.20 29.19 -13.91
C ARG A 11 20.03 30.69 -14.07
N PRO A 12 20.73 31.52 -13.25
CA PRO A 12 20.73 32.95 -13.43
C PRO A 12 21.19 33.30 -14.87
N ASN A 13 20.60 34.34 -15.43
CA ASN A 13 20.96 34.74 -16.81
C ASN A 13 22.40 35.24 -16.87
N LEU A 14 23.28 34.45 -17.47
CA LEU A 14 24.70 34.74 -17.60
C LEU A 14 24.97 36.06 -18.33
N LYS A 15 24.08 36.50 -19.24
CA LYS A 15 24.26 37.76 -20.01
C LYS A 15 24.37 38.99 -19.09
N GLY A 16 23.57 39.05 -18.01
CA GLY A 16 23.62 40.14 -17.04
C GLY A 16 24.98 40.25 -16.30
N TYR A 17 25.53 39.08 -15.94
CA TYR A 17 26.84 39.01 -15.28
C TYR A 17 27.98 39.34 -16.27
N LEU A 18 27.91 38.92 -17.53
CA LEU A 18 28.88 39.29 -18.56
C LEU A 18 28.88 40.80 -18.82
N TRP A 19 27.72 41.45 -18.85
CA TRP A 19 27.61 42.90 -18.96
C TRP A 19 28.23 43.62 -17.74
N GLY A 20 27.97 43.11 -16.52
CA GLY A 20 28.59 43.61 -15.29
C GLY A 20 30.12 43.50 -15.32
N ILE A 21 30.66 42.39 -15.84
CA ILE A 21 32.11 42.18 -16.03
C ILE A 21 32.67 43.25 -16.99
N THR A 22 32.02 43.47 -18.15
CA THR A 22 32.47 44.42 -19.15
C THR A 22 32.51 45.84 -18.59
N ILE A 23 31.50 46.26 -17.82
CA ILE A 23 31.48 47.59 -17.19
C ILE A 23 32.58 47.71 -16.13
N LEU A 24 32.78 46.71 -15.28
CA LEU A 24 33.80 46.71 -14.22
C LEU A 24 35.22 46.75 -14.79
N ILE A 25 35.48 46.03 -15.88
CA ILE A 25 36.77 46.05 -16.60
C ILE A 25 36.95 47.43 -17.24
N ALA A 26 35.92 48.02 -17.82
CA ALA A 26 36.01 49.37 -18.40
C ALA A 26 36.32 50.43 -17.32
N VAL A 27 35.71 50.35 -16.15
CA VAL A 27 35.98 51.22 -15.00
C VAL A 27 37.41 51.02 -14.51
N LEU A 28 37.90 49.79 -14.41
CA LEU A 28 39.26 49.46 -13.94
C LEU A 28 40.31 49.98 -14.94
N LEU A 29 40.08 49.85 -16.25
CA LEU A 29 40.90 50.42 -17.27
C LEU A 29 40.86 51.95 -17.27
N GLY A 30 39.70 52.57 -17.10
CA GLY A 30 39.57 54.01 -16.95
C GLY A 30 40.32 54.57 -15.75
N PHE A 31 40.21 53.87 -14.60
CA PHE A 31 41.00 54.22 -13.41
C PHE A 31 42.51 54.07 -13.63
N LEU A 32 42.95 53.06 -14.33
CA LEU A 32 44.32 52.83 -14.64
C LEU A 32 44.89 53.94 -15.58
N LEU A 33 44.15 54.32 -16.61
CA LEU A 33 44.49 55.44 -17.50
C LEU A 33 44.54 56.77 -16.70
N PHE A 34 43.63 56.96 -15.76
CA PHE A 34 43.61 58.12 -14.89
C PHE A 34 44.86 58.19 -14.01
N VAL A 35 45.27 57.05 -13.39
CA VAL A 35 46.47 56.96 -12.56
C VAL A 35 47.71 57.22 -13.41
N ILE A 36 47.81 56.67 -14.64
CA ILE A 36 48.89 56.92 -15.57
C ILE A 36 48.97 58.40 -15.96
N TYR A 37 47.83 59.05 -16.14
CA TYR A 37 47.74 60.47 -16.52
C TYR A 37 48.19 61.43 -15.40
N ILE A 38 47.93 61.10 -14.12
CA ILE A 38 48.25 61.97 -12.99
C ILE A 38 49.65 61.71 -12.43
N THR A 39 50.19 60.50 -12.60
CA THR A 39 51.49 60.13 -12.01
C THR A 39 52.66 60.55 -12.91
N PRO A 40 53.64 61.32 -12.42
CA PRO A 40 54.80 61.68 -13.20
C PRO A 40 55.54 60.44 -13.73
N ALA A 41 56.09 60.52 -14.94
CA ALA A 41 56.71 59.37 -15.62
C ALA A 41 57.90 58.74 -14.86
N GLU A 42 58.52 59.52 -13.99
CA GLU A 42 59.65 59.07 -13.16
C GLU A 42 59.23 58.17 -11.96
N ASP A 43 57.95 58.24 -11.53
CA ASP A 43 57.40 57.49 -10.38
C ASP A 43 56.62 56.22 -10.79
N LEU A 44 56.44 56.02 -12.09
CA LEU A 44 55.72 54.86 -12.65
C LEU A 44 56.60 53.60 -12.61
N LYS A 45 56.35 52.73 -11.63
CA LYS A 45 57.00 51.42 -11.50
C LYS A 45 56.16 50.33 -12.22
N PRO A 46 56.57 49.86 -13.41
CA PRO A 46 55.75 48.90 -14.20
C PRO A 46 55.46 47.58 -13.48
N LYS A 47 56.35 47.12 -12.58
CA LYS A 47 56.17 45.88 -11.84
C LYS A 47 55.06 45.95 -10.78
N GLU A 48 54.97 47.09 -10.09
CA GLU A 48 53.94 47.30 -9.03
C GLU A 48 52.54 47.46 -9.68
N MET A 49 52.47 48.12 -10.82
CA MET A 49 51.26 48.31 -11.59
C MET A 49 50.72 47.00 -12.19
N GLY A 50 51.59 46.13 -12.67
CA GLY A 50 51.23 44.79 -13.11
C GLY A 50 50.72 43.90 -12.00
N THR A 51 51.24 44.03 -10.79
CA THR A 51 50.77 43.31 -9.59
C THR A 51 49.39 43.81 -9.16
N PHE A 52 49.18 45.11 -9.12
CA PHE A 52 47.90 45.73 -8.77
C PHE A 52 46.80 45.32 -9.79
N MET A 53 47.09 45.30 -11.09
CA MET A 53 46.16 44.82 -12.11
C MET A 53 45.78 43.35 -11.90
N ARG A 54 46.77 42.49 -11.63
CA ARG A 54 46.50 41.06 -11.37
C ARG A 54 45.58 40.87 -10.19
N TRP A 55 45.84 41.53 -9.05
CA TRP A 55 45.00 41.45 -7.86
C TRP A 55 43.62 42.08 -8.09
N GLY A 56 43.52 43.17 -8.85
CA GLY A 56 42.25 43.79 -9.24
C GLY A 56 41.37 42.82 -10.06
N VAL A 57 41.94 42.18 -11.07
CA VAL A 57 41.23 41.19 -11.91
C VAL A 57 40.80 39.98 -11.09
N VAL A 58 41.70 39.45 -10.21
CA VAL A 58 41.36 38.32 -9.34
C VAL A 58 40.22 38.68 -8.37
N SER A 59 40.25 39.87 -7.77
CA SER A 59 39.20 40.33 -6.86
C SER A 59 37.84 40.46 -7.54
N VAL A 60 37.82 41.03 -8.80
CA VAL A 60 36.61 41.17 -9.59
C VAL A 60 36.03 39.80 -9.96
N LEU A 61 36.87 38.89 -10.45
CA LEU A 61 36.44 37.53 -10.78
C LEU A 61 35.90 36.77 -9.57
N SER A 62 36.61 36.86 -8.44
CA SER A 62 36.16 36.23 -7.19
C SER A 62 34.83 36.81 -6.69
N GLY A 63 34.67 38.13 -6.74
CA GLY A 63 33.41 38.80 -6.39
C GLY A 63 32.22 38.34 -7.28
N LEU A 64 32.48 38.17 -8.57
CA LEU A 64 31.47 37.69 -9.53
C LEU A 64 31.08 36.24 -9.32
N VAL A 65 32.06 35.37 -9.02
CA VAL A 65 31.77 33.96 -8.66
C VAL A 65 30.93 33.89 -7.40
N LEU A 66 31.23 34.70 -6.38
CA LEU A 66 30.45 34.78 -5.16
C LEU A 66 29.04 35.34 -5.39
N ALA A 67 28.92 36.40 -6.20
CA ALA A 67 27.62 36.97 -6.54
C ALA A 67 26.75 36.00 -7.35
N TYR A 68 27.35 35.31 -8.32
CA TYR A 68 26.64 34.31 -9.13
C TYR A 68 26.21 33.11 -8.26
N SER A 69 27.11 32.58 -7.41
CA SER A 69 26.83 31.48 -6.51
C SER A 69 25.74 31.85 -5.49
N GLY A 70 25.84 33.04 -4.89
CA GLY A 70 24.81 33.55 -3.96
C GLY A 70 23.45 33.71 -4.61
N HIS A 71 23.42 34.27 -5.85
CA HIS A 71 22.15 34.40 -6.58
C HIS A 71 21.60 33.03 -7.00
N TRP A 72 22.44 32.10 -7.42
CA TRP A 72 22.02 30.73 -7.73
C TRP A 72 21.46 30.03 -6.49
N PHE A 73 22.13 30.17 -5.34
CA PHE A 73 21.67 29.61 -4.08
C PHE A 73 20.33 30.22 -3.63
N ALA A 74 20.19 31.56 -3.72
CA ALA A 74 18.94 32.24 -3.41
C ALA A 74 17.78 31.77 -4.30
N LYS A 75 18.01 31.60 -5.62
CA LYS A 75 17.03 31.03 -6.54
C LYS A 75 16.67 29.57 -6.20
N GLN A 76 17.65 28.80 -5.77
CA GLN A 76 17.43 27.41 -5.35
C GLN A 76 16.52 27.35 -4.12
N VAL A 77 16.73 28.22 -3.14
CA VAL A 77 15.89 28.31 -1.93
C VAL A 77 14.48 28.77 -2.25
N VAL A 78 14.33 29.75 -3.16
CA VAL A 78 13.00 30.22 -3.63
C VAL A 78 12.27 29.09 -4.36
N TYR A 79 12.95 28.38 -5.25
CA TYR A 79 12.38 27.24 -5.97
C TYR A 79 11.95 26.10 -5.02
N GLU A 80 12.77 25.79 -4.01
CA GLU A 80 12.40 24.81 -2.98
C GLU A 80 11.16 25.25 -2.18
N LYS A 81 11.06 26.55 -1.86
CA LYS A 81 9.87 27.11 -1.21
C LYS A 81 8.63 27.06 -2.11
N GLU A 82 8.77 27.38 -3.39
CA GLU A 82 7.66 27.33 -4.35
C GLU A 82 7.19 25.89 -4.60
N GLN A 83 8.11 24.93 -4.70
CA GLN A 83 7.75 23.50 -4.79
C GLN A 83 7.03 23.01 -3.52
N LEU A 84 7.52 23.40 -2.33
CA LEU A 84 6.86 23.08 -1.07
C LEU A 84 5.47 23.75 -0.95
N SER A 85 5.31 24.97 -1.46
CA SER A 85 4.02 25.68 -1.45
C SER A 85 3.05 25.08 -2.48
N ALA A 86 3.52 24.75 -3.69
CA ALA A 86 2.72 24.08 -4.71
C ALA A 86 2.29 22.67 -4.22
N TYR A 87 3.22 21.94 -3.60
CA TYR A 87 2.91 20.67 -2.95
C TYR A 87 1.86 20.82 -1.85
N ARG A 88 2.02 21.81 -0.94
CA ARG A 88 1.01 22.12 0.08
C ARG A 88 -0.33 22.48 -0.54
N THR A 89 -0.35 23.22 -1.64
CA THR A 89 -1.59 23.64 -2.31
C THR A 89 -2.28 22.46 -3.00
N ILE A 90 -1.53 21.55 -3.63
CA ILE A 90 -2.08 20.30 -4.21
C ILE A 90 -2.64 19.42 -3.09
N VAL A 91 -1.89 19.25 -2.02
CA VAL A 91 -2.27 18.45 -0.85
C VAL A 91 -3.47 19.08 -0.12
N THR A 92 -3.56 20.41 -0.01
CA THR A 92 -4.71 21.09 0.62
C THR A 92 -5.94 21.15 -0.28
N ALA A 93 -5.77 21.24 -1.60
CA ALA A 93 -6.90 21.17 -2.54
C ALA A 93 -7.48 19.74 -2.60
N ASP A 94 -6.61 18.71 -2.67
CA ASP A 94 -7.00 17.31 -2.53
C ASP A 94 -7.65 17.05 -1.15
N SER A 95 -7.15 17.68 -0.09
CA SER A 95 -7.73 17.57 1.26
C SER A 95 -9.08 18.27 1.39
N ALA A 96 -9.34 19.36 0.70
CA ALA A 96 -10.62 20.07 0.76
C ALA A 96 -11.74 19.30 0.03
N GLU A 97 -11.46 18.70 -1.10
CA GLU A 97 -12.41 17.87 -1.83
C GLU A 97 -12.62 16.50 -1.15
N GLN A 98 -11.57 15.94 -0.58
CA GLN A 98 -11.61 14.76 0.26
C GLN A 98 -12.24 15.01 1.63
N THR A 99 -12.21 16.23 2.19
CA THR A 99 -12.80 16.54 3.50
C THR A 99 -14.33 16.42 3.46
N ALA A 100 -14.98 16.77 2.36
CA ALA A 100 -16.42 16.56 2.19
C ALA A 100 -16.80 15.07 2.07
N THR A 101 -15.91 14.25 1.54
CA THR A 101 -16.06 12.78 1.42
C THR A 101 -15.52 12.08 2.67
N ARG A 102 -14.57 12.69 3.37
CA ARG A 102 -13.85 12.18 4.54
C ARG A 102 -14.71 11.98 5.78
N GLU A 103 -15.70 12.83 6.03
CA GLU A 103 -16.58 12.64 7.21
C GLU A 103 -17.30 11.30 7.21
N ARG A 104 -17.25 10.55 6.09
CA ARG A 104 -17.92 9.25 5.95
C ARG A 104 -16.99 8.04 5.81
N THR A 105 -15.68 8.21 5.57
CA THR A 105 -14.80 7.07 5.24
C THR A 105 -13.34 7.27 5.63
N TYR A 106 -13.07 7.74 6.86
CA TYR A 106 -11.69 7.83 7.36
C TYR A 106 -10.98 6.48 7.42
N SER A 107 -11.72 5.43 7.69
CA SER A 107 -11.16 4.11 7.87
C SER A 107 -12.16 3.03 7.50
N VAL A 108 -11.65 1.87 7.16
CA VAL A 108 -12.41 0.64 7.09
C VAL A 108 -12.18 -0.17 8.37
N GLU A 109 -13.19 -0.91 8.79
CA GLU A 109 -13.10 -1.81 9.93
C GLU A 109 -12.46 -3.12 9.50
N ILE A 110 -11.50 -3.62 10.26
CA ILE A 110 -10.87 -4.93 10.03
C ILE A 110 -11.68 -5.99 10.77
N ARG A 111 -12.15 -7.00 10.03
CA ARG A 111 -12.96 -8.10 10.55
C ARG A 111 -12.29 -9.46 10.45
N GLY A 112 -11.26 -9.60 9.61
CA GLY A 112 -10.48 -10.82 9.48
C GLY A 112 -9.05 -10.52 9.07
N VAL A 113 -8.11 -11.24 9.66
CA VAL A 113 -6.68 -11.14 9.39
C VAL A 113 -6.15 -12.54 9.17
N GLY A 114 -5.62 -12.77 8.00
CA GLY A 114 -4.92 -14.00 7.64
C GLY A 114 -3.46 -13.68 7.33
N LEU A 115 -2.55 -14.25 8.09
CA LEU A 115 -1.12 -14.04 7.93
C LEU A 115 -0.38 -15.35 8.08
N ALA A 116 0.32 -15.75 7.03
CA ALA A 116 1.22 -16.88 7.02
C ALA A 116 2.51 -16.47 6.32
N VAL A 117 3.65 -16.65 6.97
CA VAL A 117 4.96 -16.43 6.38
C VAL A 117 5.81 -17.64 6.73
N ASP A 118 6.20 -18.37 5.71
CA ASP A 118 6.91 -19.65 5.82
C ASP A 118 6.27 -20.57 6.89
N ASP A 119 7.01 -20.99 7.92
CA ASP A 119 6.51 -21.89 8.97
C ASP A 119 5.72 -21.17 10.08
N TRP A 120 5.63 -19.84 10.06
CA TRP A 120 4.96 -19.07 11.09
C TRP A 120 3.62 -18.49 10.64
N HIS A 121 2.66 -18.46 11.57
CA HIS A 121 1.28 -18.09 11.25
C HIS A 121 0.70 -17.13 12.28
N GLN A 122 -0.09 -16.14 11.81
CA GLN A 122 -0.95 -15.31 12.65
C GLN A 122 -0.19 -14.61 13.80
N SER A 123 -0.76 -14.58 14.99
CA SER A 123 -0.15 -13.98 16.19
C SER A 123 1.15 -14.64 16.65
N SER A 124 1.45 -15.87 16.17
CA SER A 124 2.72 -16.50 16.50
C SER A 124 3.92 -15.77 15.89
N ILE A 125 3.75 -15.16 14.68
CA ILE A 125 4.77 -14.33 14.07
C ILE A 125 5.09 -13.13 14.97
N TRP A 126 4.07 -12.43 15.45
CA TRP A 126 4.27 -11.28 16.34
C TRP A 126 4.96 -11.69 17.65
N ARG A 127 4.52 -12.78 18.26
CA ARG A 127 5.15 -13.30 19.50
C ARG A 127 6.62 -13.66 19.29
N GLU A 128 6.97 -14.25 18.16
CA GLU A 128 8.36 -14.61 17.87
C GLU A 128 9.22 -13.37 17.58
N ILE A 129 8.68 -12.38 16.87
CA ILE A 129 9.34 -11.08 16.70
C ILE A 129 9.61 -10.44 18.06
N LYS A 130 8.65 -10.43 18.98
CA LYS A 130 8.84 -9.86 20.33
C LYS A 130 9.85 -10.63 21.16
N LYS A 131 9.92 -11.93 21.03
CA LYS A 131 10.87 -12.79 21.73
C LYS A 131 12.32 -12.54 21.28
N THR A 132 12.53 -12.27 19.99
CA THR A 132 13.85 -11.99 19.39
C THR A 132 14.16 -10.48 19.30
N ASN A 133 13.34 -9.62 19.88
CA ASN A 133 13.32 -8.19 19.63
C ASN A 133 14.62 -7.46 19.97
N ASN A 134 15.32 -7.88 21.03
CA ASN A 134 16.51 -7.21 21.53
C ASN A 134 17.67 -7.12 20.52
N ASN A 135 17.70 -7.96 19.50
CA ASN A 135 18.80 -8.08 18.56
C ASN A 135 18.48 -7.58 17.15
N PHE A 136 17.26 -7.12 16.87
CA PHE A 136 16.80 -6.78 15.52
C PHE A 136 17.03 -7.89 14.49
N THR A 137 17.08 -9.16 14.92
CA THR A 137 17.39 -10.30 14.06
C THR A 137 16.14 -10.90 13.45
N SER A 138 16.33 -11.63 12.35
CA SER A 138 15.26 -12.44 11.75
C SER A 138 14.78 -13.52 12.70
N ILE A 139 13.48 -13.82 12.65
CA ILE A 139 12.89 -14.98 13.33
C ILE A 139 13.22 -16.30 12.59
N TYR A 140 13.72 -16.21 11.35
CA TYR A 140 14.11 -17.35 10.55
C TYR A 140 15.61 -17.61 10.63
N SER A 141 16.00 -18.88 10.58
CA SER A 141 17.41 -19.27 10.48
C SER A 141 18.06 -18.66 9.25
N GLN A 142 19.31 -18.29 9.39
CA GLN A 142 20.16 -17.83 8.28
C GLN A 142 21.10 -18.95 7.80
N ASP A 143 20.97 -20.19 8.31
CA ASP A 143 21.71 -21.35 7.81
C ASP A 143 20.86 -22.07 6.74
N PRO A 144 21.32 -22.18 5.49
CA PRO A 144 20.60 -22.92 4.44
C PRO A 144 20.26 -24.36 4.82
N LYS A 145 21.01 -24.98 5.72
CA LYS A 145 20.79 -26.36 6.16
C LYS A 145 19.50 -26.57 6.96
N ASP A 146 18.97 -25.50 7.52
CA ASP A 146 17.72 -25.54 8.29
C ASP A 146 16.49 -25.52 7.38
N TYR A 147 16.68 -25.36 6.06
CA TYR A 147 15.59 -25.32 5.08
C TYR A 147 15.43 -26.66 4.36
N ASP A 148 14.16 -27.00 4.12
CA ASP A 148 13.84 -28.24 3.41
C ASP A 148 14.34 -28.18 1.95
N ALA A 149 15.12 -29.21 1.57
CA ALA A 149 15.60 -29.37 0.21
C ALA A 149 14.47 -29.73 -0.77
N SER A 150 13.42 -30.39 -0.31
CA SER A 150 12.35 -30.91 -1.15
C SER A 150 11.41 -29.81 -1.64
N VAL A 151 11.35 -29.61 -2.95
CA VAL A 151 10.35 -28.70 -3.56
C VAL A 151 8.93 -29.14 -3.22
N THR A 152 8.68 -30.43 -3.11
CA THR A 152 7.37 -30.97 -2.73
C THR A 152 6.99 -30.58 -1.30
N SER A 153 7.91 -30.75 -0.34
CA SER A 153 7.66 -30.32 1.06
C SER A 153 7.40 -28.84 1.17
N ARG A 154 8.21 -28.01 0.50
CA ARG A 154 7.98 -26.56 0.45
C ARG A 154 6.62 -26.23 -0.19
N GLY A 155 6.17 -27.00 -1.18
CA GLY A 155 4.83 -26.89 -1.76
C GLY A 155 3.72 -27.22 -0.75
N ILE A 156 3.92 -28.22 0.12
CA ILE A 156 2.97 -28.54 1.20
C ILE A 156 2.88 -27.38 2.21
N THR A 157 4.00 -26.78 2.60
CA THR A 157 4.03 -25.59 3.46
C THR A 157 3.23 -24.45 2.82
N TYR A 158 3.44 -24.21 1.52
CA TYR A 158 2.64 -23.21 0.79
C TYR A 158 1.13 -23.50 0.84
N ASP A 159 0.70 -24.75 0.58
CA ASP A 159 -0.71 -25.14 0.67
C ASP A 159 -1.31 -24.92 2.06
N ILE A 160 -0.53 -25.21 3.11
CA ILE A 160 -0.92 -24.94 4.50
C ILE A 160 -1.09 -23.42 4.70
N ASN A 161 -0.14 -22.63 4.24
CA ASN A 161 -0.17 -21.18 4.35
C ASN A 161 -1.41 -20.58 3.67
N VAL A 162 -1.75 -21.05 2.47
CA VAL A 162 -2.97 -20.65 1.76
C VAL A 162 -4.21 -20.96 2.59
N ARG A 163 -4.33 -22.18 3.10
CA ARG A 163 -5.49 -22.60 3.94
C ARG A 163 -5.61 -21.73 5.20
N VAL A 164 -4.49 -21.53 5.89
CA VAL A 164 -4.45 -20.74 7.12
C VAL A 164 -4.84 -19.29 6.88
N ALA A 165 -4.23 -18.65 5.88
CA ALA A 165 -4.51 -17.26 5.57
C ALA A 165 -5.99 -17.05 5.21
N PHE A 166 -6.55 -17.92 4.38
CA PHE A 166 -7.98 -17.84 4.01
C PHE A 166 -8.92 -18.14 5.16
N THR A 167 -8.66 -19.21 5.94
CA THR A 167 -9.50 -19.53 7.10
C THR A 167 -9.54 -18.37 8.10
N ASN A 168 -8.39 -17.78 8.39
CA ASN A 168 -8.32 -16.74 9.42
C ASN A 168 -8.76 -15.36 8.92
N SER A 169 -8.72 -15.09 7.63
CA SER A 169 -9.20 -13.81 7.09
C SER A 169 -10.68 -13.83 6.72
N ALA A 170 -11.20 -14.95 6.20
CA ALA A 170 -12.48 -14.96 5.53
C ALA A 170 -13.56 -15.87 6.16
N SER A 171 -13.21 -16.71 7.16
CA SER A 171 -14.20 -17.61 7.78
C SER A 171 -15.34 -16.89 8.46
N ASP A 172 -15.10 -15.68 8.95
CA ASP A 172 -16.10 -14.83 9.61
C ASP A 172 -16.82 -13.89 8.62
N SER A 173 -16.67 -14.09 7.30
CA SER A 173 -17.44 -13.37 6.30
C SER A 173 -18.88 -13.88 6.21
N VAL A 174 -19.78 -13.00 5.71
CA VAL A 174 -21.18 -13.37 5.54
C VAL A 174 -21.34 -14.48 4.51
N ALA A 175 -22.01 -15.56 4.90
CA ALA A 175 -22.23 -16.71 4.03
C ALA A 175 -23.18 -16.38 2.86
N TYR A 176 -23.01 -17.11 1.75
CA TYR A 176 -23.86 -16.99 0.53
C TYR A 176 -23.89 -15.57 -0.07
N TRP A 177 -22.84 -14.80 0.16
CA TRP A 177 -22.72 -13.43 -0.30
C TRP A 177 -21.55 -13.27 -1.28
N PRO A 178 -21.73 -12.56 -2.42
CA PRO A 178 -20.66 -12.33 -3.40
C PRO A 178 -19.72 -11.20 -2.92
N ILE A 179 -18.73 -11.55 -2.12
CA ILE A 179 -17.74 -10.59 -1.58
C ILE A 179 -16.76 -10.22 -2.68
N PRO A 180 -16.53 -8.92 -2.96
CA PRO A 180 -15.46 -8.48 -3.84
C PRO A 180 -14.10 -8.87 -3.29
N VAL A 181 -13.25 -9.48 -4.12
CA VAL A 181 -11.90 -9.89 -3.73
C VAL A 181 -10.87 -9.20 -4.60
N PHE A 182 -9.92 -8.55 -3.94
CA PHE A 182 -8.75 -7.94 -4.56
C PHE A 182 -7.55 -8.84 -4.33
N ALA A 183 -6.89 -9.24 -5.41
CA ALA A 183 -5.85 -10.25 -5.34
C ALA A 183 -4.57 -9.78 -6.00
N ILE A 184 -3.43 -10.10 -5.40
CA ILE A 184 -2.13 -9.92 -6.01
C ILE A 184 -1.25 -11.13 -5.78
N ALA A 185 -0.51 -11.52 -6.83
CA ALA A 185 0.56 -12.50 -6.82
C ALA A 185 1.69 -12.03 -7.75
N PRO A 186 2.85 -12.68 -7.73
CA PRO A 186 3.94 -12.39 -8.66
C PRO A 186 3.46 -12.48 -10.11
N PRO A 187 3.83 -11.55 -10.98
CA PRO A 187 3.41 -11.56 -12.38
C PRO A 187 4.01 -12.77 -13.11
N LYS A 188 3.19 -13.49 -13.85
CA LYS A 188 3.60 -14.58 -14.74
C LYS A 188 3.77 -14.08 -16.17
N GLN A 189 2.74 -13.50 -16.71
CA GLN A 189 2.70 -12.83 -18.00
C GLN A 189 1.69 -11.68 -17.93
N PRO A 190 1.77 -10.66 -18.80
CA PRO A 190 0.87 -9.51 -18.74
C PRO A 190 -0.63 -9.86 -18.83
N GLU A 191 -0.96 -10.99 -19.47
CA GLU A 191 -2.34 -11.42 -19.66
C GLU A 191 -2.80 -12.49 -18.64
N ASP A 192 -1.94 -12.88 -17.70
CA ASP A 192 -2.22 -13.95 -16.75
C ASP A 192 -2.60 -13.42 -15.38
N THR A 193 -3.88 -13.49 -15.06
CA THR A 193 -4.45 -13.16 -13.75
C THR A 193 -4.29 -14.31 -12.74
N GLY A 194 -3.15 -14.99 -12.76
CA GLY A 194 -2.91 -16.20 -11.96
C GLY A 194 -3.18 -16.08 -10.47
N ALA A 195 -3.04 -14.87 -9.90
CA ALA A 195 -3.43 -14.57 -8.51
C ALA A 195 -4.84 -15.06 -8.16
N ALA A 196 -5.78 -14.88 -9.08
CA ALA A 196 -7.16 -15.24 -8.84
C ALA A 196 -7.39 -16.76 -8.84
N ALA A 197 -6.57 -17.53 -9.55
CA ALA A 197 -6.64 -19.00 -9.54
C ALA A 197 -6.26 -19.59 -8.18
N ASN A 198 -5.16 -19.11 -7.60
CA ASN A 198 -4.69 -19.57 -6.29
C ASN A 198 -5.65 -19.17 -5.17
N ILE A 199 -6.27 -18.01 -5.29
CA ILE A 199 -7.32 -17.57 -4.37
C ILE A 199 -8.50 -18.53 -4.38
N LEU A 200 -8.88 -19.00 -5.56
CA LEU A 200 -9.94 -19.99 -5.69
C LEU A 200 -9.60 -21.29 -4.99
N ASP A 201 -8.38 -21.78 -5.20
CA ASP A 201 -7.86 -22.98 -4.53
C ASP A 201 -7.78 -22.75 -3.00
N GLY A 202 -7.34 -21.59 -2.58
CA GLY A 202 -7.33 -21.17 -1.16
C GLY A 202 -8.71 -21.22 -0.53
N ARG A 203 -9.72 -20.67 -1.19
CA ARG A 203 -11.11 -20.74 -0.74
C ARG A 203 -11.59 -22.18 -0.56
N ASN A 204 -11.33 -23.02 -1.55
CA ASN A 204 -11.72 -24.44 -1.50
C ASN A 204 -10.97 -25.17 -0.38
N ALA A 205 -9.67 -24.94 -0.27
CA ALA A 205 -8.83 -25.53 0.76
C ALA A 205 -9.23 -25.11 2.18
N ALA A 206 -9.67 -23.87 2.35
CA ALA A 206 -10.16 -23.33 3.61
C ALA A 206 -11.63 -23.72 3.91
N THR A 207 -12.26 -24.51 3.07
CA THR A 207 -13.68 -24.94 3.23
C THR A 207 -14.68 -23.77 3.29
N LEU A 208 -14.37 -22.68 2.61
CA LEU A 208 -15.23 -21.49 2.51
C LEU A 208 -16.28 -21.61 1.39
N GLY A 209 -16.72 -22.81 1.04
CA GLY A 209 -17.64 -23.09 -0.04
C GLY A 209 -19.03 -22.45 0.07
N VAL A 210 -19.42 -22.05 1.27
CA VAL A 210 -20.68 -21.37 1.54
C VAL A 210 -20.65 -19.87 1.22
N THR A 211 -19.49 -19.31 1.02
CA THR A 211 -19.30 -17.88 0.73
C THR A 211 -19.09 -17.66 -0.76
N LEU A 212 -19.87 -16.77 -1.34
CA LEU A 212 -19.83 -16.44 -2.77
C LEU A 212 -18.79 -15.34 -3.03
N PHE A 213 -17.54 -15.71 -3.24
CA PHE A 213 -16.51 -14.73 -3.61
C PHE A 213 -16.69 -14.28 -5.05
N LEU A 214 -16.76 -12.97 -5.26
CA LEU A 214 -16.66 -12.31 -6.54
C LEU A 214 -15.24 -11.80 -6.72
N TRP A 215 -14.59 -12.25 -7.79
CA TRP A 215 -13.20 -11.91 -8.06
C TRP A 215 -13.11 -10.60 -8.82
N GLN A 216 -12.37 -9.67 -8.26
CA GLN A 216 -11.99 -8.43 -8.95
C GLN A 216 -10.58 -8.63 -9.49
N ASP A 217 -10.43 -8.59 -10.81
CA ASP A 217 -9.10 -8.71 -11.42
C ASP A 217 -8.19 -7.60 -10.89
N ALA A 218 -6.98 -7.99 -10.46
CA ALA A 218 -5.94 -7.04 -10.15
C ALA A 218 -5.40 -6.51 -11.47
N ASP A 219 -5.46 -5.21 -11.69
CA ASP A 219 -4.67 -4.59 -12.76
C ASP A 219 -3.18 -4.79 -12.47
N ASN A 220 -2.32 -4.31 -13.37
CA ASN A 220 -0.85 -4.36 -13.31
C ASN A 220 -0.26 -3.70 -12.04
N THR A 221 -0.77 -4.07 -10.85
CA THR A 221 -0.22 -3.67 -9.57
C THR A 221 1.01 -4.50 -9.27
N THR A 222 2.07 -3.83 -8.82
CA THR A 222 3.36 -4.46 -8.55
C THR A 222 3.55 -4.82 -7.09
N HIS A 223 2.66 -4.37 -6.22
CA HIS A 223 2.72 -4.60 -4.77
C HIS A 223 1.35 -4.43 -4.09
N ALA A 224 1.21 -5.03 -2.91
CA ALA A 224 -0.05 -5.05 -2.18
C ALA A 224 -0.57 -3.67 -1.74
N GLN A 225 0.32 -2.69 -1.53
CA GLN A 225 -0.10 -1.33 -1.16
C GLN A 225 -0.95 -0.65 -2.25
N SER A 226 -0.60 -0.82 -3.52
CA SER A 226 -1.43 -0.33 -4.64
C SER A 226 -2.83 -0.94 -4.61
N MET A 227 -2.92 -2.20 -4.17
CA MET A 227 -4.20 -2.89 -4.01
C MET A 227 -5.02 -2.31 -2.85
N VAL A 228 -4.37 -1.93 -1.73
CA VAL A 228 -5.04 -1.25 -0.60
C VAL A 228 -5.58 0.10 -1.04
N GLU A 229 -4.83 0.88 -1.81
CA GLU A 229 -5.31 2.15 -2.37
C GLU A 229 -6.54 1.95 -3.27
N ARG A 230 -6.52 0.94 -4.15
CA ARG A 230 -7.66 0.58 -5.01
C ARG A 230 -8.86 0.13 -4.20
N LEU A 231 -8.66 -0.57 -3.10
CA LEU A 231 -9.75 -0.96 -2.19
C LEU A 231 -10.48 0.27 -1.66
N PHE A 232 -9.76 1.27 -1.17
CA PHE A 232 -10.39 2.50 -0.68
C PHE A 232 -11.13 3.24 -1.80
N GLN A 233 -10.52 3.35 -3.00
CA GLN A 233 -11.20 3.92 -4.16
C GLN A 233 -12.45 3.14 -4.54
N PHE A 234 -12.38 1.81 -4.53
CA PHE A 234 -13.54 0.96 -4.80
C PHE A 234 -14.69 1.19 -3.81
N PHE A 235 -14.39 1.37 -2.52
CA PHE A 235 -15.41 1.71 -1.53
C PHE A 235 -15.99 3.10 -1.75
N ASP A 236 -15.20 4.07 -2.21
CA ASP A 236 -15.70 5.40 -2.57
C ASP A 236 -16.64 5.35 -3.78
N ASP A 237 -16.26 4.60 -4.81
CA ASP A 237 -17.04 4.44 -6.04
C ASP A 237 -18.30 3.57 -5.84
N ASN A 238 -18.31 2.74 -4.80
CA ASN A 238 -19.39 1.79 -4.52
C ASN A 238 -19.91 1.91 -3.08
N PRO A 239 -20.67 2.97 -2.77
CA PRO A 239 -21.03 3.30 -1.38
C PRO A 239 -21.96 2.30 -0.68
N MET A 240 -22.56 1.37 -1.43
CA MET A 240 -23.43 0.32 -0.87
C MET A 240 -22.69 -0.98 -0.54
N VAL A 241 -21.43 -1.12 -0.93
CA VAL A 241 -20.65 -2.35 -0.67
C VAL A 241 -20.32 -2.45 0.82
N PRO A 242 -20.76 -3.51 1.52
CA PRO A 242 -20.53 -3.63 2.95
C PRO A 242 -19.15 -4.20 3.31
N GLN A 243 -18.62 -5.11 2.50
CA GLN A 243 -17.40 -5.87 2.77
C GLN A 243 -16.58 -6.06 1.50
N ALA A 244 -15.27 -6.19 1.69
CA ALA A 244 -14.33 -6.63 0.66
C ALA A 244 -13.18 -7.41 1.31
N LEU A 245 -12.56 -8.29 0.52
CA LEU A 245 -11.40 -9.06 0.93
C LEU A 245 -10.19 -8.66 0.06
N ILE A 246 -9.06 -8.40 0.69
CA ILE A 246 -7.77 -8.31 0.00
C ILE A 246 -6.98 -9.57 0.32
N VAL A 247 -6.33 -10.15 -0.69
CA VAL A 247 -5.42 -11.27 -0.53
C VAL A 247 -4.15 -11.06 -1.34
N SER A 248 -3.03 -11.52 -0.82
CA SER A 248 -1.78 -11.54 -1.56
C SER A 248 -1.02 -12.83 -1.28
N GLU A 249 -0.20 -13.21 -2.24
CA GLU A 249 0.74 -14.31 -2.10
C GLU A 249 2.04 -14.00 -2.81
N ASP A 250 3.14 -14.48 -2.26
CA ASP A 250 4.45 -14.51 -2.91
C ASP A 250 5.33 -15.59 -2.27
N GLY A 251 6.47 -15.84 -2.85
CA GLY A 251 7.44 -16.82 -2.38
C GLY A 251 8.10 -17.56 -3.53
N ASP A 252 9.23 -18.21 -3.26
CA ASP A 252 9.96 -18.94 -4.29
C ASP A 252 9.12 -20.06 -4.91
N ILE A 253 8.26 -20.73 -4.14
CA ILE A 253 7.32 -21.75 -4.64
C ILE A 253 6.28 -21.13 -5.56
N THR A 254 5.64 -20.04 -5.12
CA THR A 254 4.65 -19.31 -5.91
C THR A 254 5.26 -18.82 -7.22
N ARG A 255 6.44 -18.19 -7.17
CA ARG A 255 7.20 -17.72 -8.34
C ARG A 255 7.58 -18.84 -9.28
N ASN A 256 7.91 -20.03 -8.75
CA ASN A 256 8.17 -21.19 -9.57
C ASN A 256 6.92 -21.63 -10.37
N GLY A 257 5.74 -21.54 -9.78
CA GLY A 257 4.47 -21.77 -10.47
C GLY A 257 4.21 -20.77 -11.60
N TYR A 258 4.59 -19.51 -11.38
CA TYR A 258 4.42 -18.40 -12.35
C TYR A 258 5.62 -18.21 -13.30
N ARG A 259 6.63 -19.06 -13.26
CA ARG A 259 7.80 -18.90 -14.12
C ARG A 259 7.45 -18.98 -15.60
N VAL A 260 8.17 -18.24 -16.40
CA VAL A 260 8.05 -18.29 -17.87
C VAL A 260 8.46 -19.69 -18.37
N ALA A 261 7.71 -20.22 -19.32
CA ALA A 261 8.03 -21.50 -19.93
C ALA A 261 9.46 -21.50 -20.50
N GLY A 262 10.23 -22.56 -20.18
CA GLY A 262 11.63 -22.71 -20.58
C GLY A 262 12.66 -22.16 -19.59
N THR A 263 12.23 -21.43 -18.53
CA THR A 263 13.15 -21.07 -17.43
C THR A 263 13.33 -22.24 -16.47
N PRO A 264 14.55 -22.41 -15.86
CA PRO A 264 14.78 -23.46 -14.88
C PRO A 264 13.80 -23.33 -13.71
N GLY A 265 13.26 -24.46 -13.26
CA GLY A 265 12.46 -24.53 -12.05
C GLY A 265 13.33 -24.59 -10.79
N LEU A 266 12.68 -24.49 -9.64
CA LEU A 266 13.34 -24.66 -8.35
C LEU A 266 14.01 -26.02 -8.27
N GLN A 267 15.23 -26.01 -7.72
CA GLN A 267 15.99 -27.23 -7.48
C GLN A 267 15.70 -27.78 -6.07
N SER A 268 15.76 -29.10 -5.92
CA SER A 268 15.66 -29.78 -4.62
C SER A 268 16.99 -29.71 -3.88
N VAL A 269 17.30 -28.53 -3.35
CA VAL A 269 18.53 -28.25 -2.58
C VAL A 269 18.19 -27.39 -1.37
N GLN A 270 18.99 -27.49 -0.32
CA GLN A 270 18.88 -26.62 0.86
C GLN A 270 19.42 -25.23 0.52
N VAL A 271 18.54 -24.25 0.49
CA VAL A 271 18.89 -22.86 0.19
C VAL A 271 18.05 -21.92 1.06
N LEU A 272 18.60 -20.77 1.36
CA LEU A 272 17.81 -19.67 1.92
C LEU A 272 16.79 -19.22 0.85
N PRO A 273 15.52 -19.00 1.23
CA PRO A 273 14.55 -18.43 0.31
C PRO A 273 15.00 -17.05 -0.18
N THR A 274 14.90 -16.81 -1.47
CA THR A 274 15.10 -15.47 -2.04
C THR A 274 13.90 -14.59 -1.71
N VAL A 275 12.70 -15.21 -1.75
CA VAL A 275 11.45 -14.64 -1.29
C VAL A 275 10.77 -15.68 -0.41
N TYR A 276 10.54 -15.33 0.85
CA TYR A 276 9.85 -16.20 1.79
C TYR A 276 8.40 -16.40 1.38
N THR A 277 7.90 -17.63 1.51
CA THR A 277 6.50 -17.94 1.23
C THR A 277 5.61 -17.12 2.13
N SER A 278 4.84 -16.21 1.56
CA SER A 278 3.95 -15.31 2.27
C SER A 278 2.56 -15.33 1.66
N VAL A 279 1.55 -15.60 2.48
CA VAL A 279 0.14 -15.54 2.10
C VAL A 279 -0.59 -14.68 3.11
N THR A 280 -1.31 -13.70 2.61
CA THR A 280 -2.06 -12.78 3.47
C THR A 280 -3.52 -12.67 3.04
N GLY A 281 -4.39 -12.39 4.00
CA GLY A 281 -5.77 -12.02 3.77
C GLY A 281 -6.19 -10.94 4.75
N LEU A 282 -7.02 -10.01 4.29
CA LEU A 282 -7.56 -8.91 5.10
C LEU A 282 -9.01 -8.68 4.72
N LEU A 283 -9.94 -9.05 5.61
CA LEU A 283 -11.37 -8.78 5.47
C LEU A 283 -11.68 -7.42 6.08
N VAL A 284 -12.21 -6.53 5.27
CA VAL A 284 -12.57 -5.18 5.70
C VAL A 284 -14.03 -4.86 5.43
N THR A 285 -14.61 -4.01 6.27
CA THR A 285 -16.03 -3.68 6.23
C THR A 285 -16.29 -2.22 6.55
N HIS A 286 -17.53 -1.83 6.27
CA HIS A 286 -18.15 -0.59 6.74
C HIS A 286 -19.46 -0.92 7.44
N SER A 287 -19.47 -0.94 8.77
CA SER A 287 -20.69 -1.25 9.55
C SER A 287 -21.80 -0.24 9.31
N ASP A 288 -21.49 1.03 9.13
CA ASP A 288 -22.47 2.08 8.82
C ASP A 288 -23.24 1.81 7.52
N ARG A 289 -22.61 1.14 6.55
CA ARG A 289 -23.26 0.73 5.29
C ARG A 289 -24.24 -0.41 5.52
N VAL A 290 -23.88 -1.38 6.36
CA VAL A 290 -24.79 -2.46 6.77
C VAL A 290 -26.00 -1.88 7.48
N ASP A 291 -25.79 -0.96 8.40
CA ASP A 291 -26.87 -0.31 9.16
C ASP A 291 -27.79 0.54 8.28
N ARG A 292 -27.24 1.18 7.24
CA ARG A 292 -27.98 2.07 6.34
C ARG A 292 -28.65 1.35 5.17
N TYR A 293 -27.94 0.45 4.51
CA TYR A 293 -28.36 -0.12 3.23
C TYR A 293 -28.80 -1.57 3.28
N ILE A 294 -28.56 -2.28 4.41
CA ILE A 294 -28.82 -3.72 4.52
C ILE A 294 -29.81 -4.01 5.62
N ARG A 295 -29.51 -3.67 6.86
CA ARG A 295 -30.32 -4.01 8.04
C ARG A 295 -31.80 -3.57 7.93
N PRO A 296 -32.15 -2.36 7.44
CA PRO A 296 -33.55 -1.95 7.31
C PRO A 296 -34.34 -2.77 6.28
N PHE A 297 -33.64 -3.44 5.37
CA PHE A 297 -34.22 -4.19 4.27
C PHE A 297 -34.08 -5.70 4.41
N ALA A 298 -33.53 -6.18 5.53
CA ALA A 298 -33.27 -7.60 5.75
C ALA A 298 -34.57 -8.42 5.81
N THR A 299 -34.53 -9.62 5.24
CA THR A 299 -35.68 -10.50 5.11
C THR A 299 -35.65 -11.62 6.16
N LYS A 300 -36.77 -12.29 6.33
CA LYS A 300 -36.89 -13.50 7.17
C LYS A 300 -36.74 -14.78 6.34
N GLU A 301 -35.98 -14.74 5.26
CA GLU A 301 -35.74 -15.93 4.45
C GLU A 301 -34.99 -17.01 5.23
N SER A 302 -35.22 -18.26 4.82
CA SER A 302 -34.56 -19.43 5.41
C SER A 302 -33.06 -19.43 5.09
N GLU A 303 -32.27 -20.04 5.96
CA GLU A 303 -30.85 -20.32 5.73
C GLU A 303 -30.58 -21.34 4.60
N ASP A 304 -31.65 -22.00 4.11
CA ASP A 304 -31.54 -22.96 3.02
C ASP A 304 -31.23 -22.26 1.67
N ASN A 305 -29.95 -22.21 1.34
CA ASN A 305 -29.43 -21.64 0.11
C ASN A 305 -29.83 -22.43 -1.16
N GLN A 306 -30.31 -23.65 -1.02
CA GLN A 306 -30.77 -24.46 -2.16
C GLN A 306 -32.24 -24.22 -2.48
N ASN A 307 -32.95 -23.50 -1.63
CA ASN A 307 -34.35 -23.17 -1.86
C ASN A 307 -34.52 -22.14 -2.98
N LYS A 308 -34.71 -22.61 -4.19
CA LYS A 308 -34.87 -21.77 -5.40
C LYS A 308 -36.11 -20.86 -5.37
N ASN A 309 -36.96 -20.96 -4.35
CA ASN A 309 -38.10 -20.05 -4.18
C ASN A 309 -37.71 -18.78 -3.40
N THR A 310 -36.56 -18.76 -2.75
CA THR A 310 -35.99 -17.57 -2.10
C THR A 310 -35.08 -16.80 -3.04
N ASP A 311 -34.95 -15.49 -2.84
CA ASP A 311 -34.06 -14.68 -3.65
C ASP A 311 -32.56 -15.02 -3.39
N MET A 312 -32.22 -15.42 -2.16
CA MET A 312 -30.89 -15.94 -1.82
C MET A 312 -30.59 -17.26 -2.56
N GLY A 313 -31.52 -18.19 -2.59
CA GLY A 313 -31.35 -19.47 -3.31
C GLY A 313 -31.25 -19.26 -4.83
N LYS A 314 -31.94 -18.26 -5.39
CA LYS A 314 -31.78 -17.86 -6.80
C LYS A 314 -30.39 -17.25 -7.05
N LEU A 315 -29.89 -16.38 -6.17
CA LEU A 315 -28.55 -15.84 -6.23
C LEU A 315 -27.48 -16.95 -6.18
N TRP A 316 -27.65 -17.90 -5.26
CA TRP A 316 -26.77 -19.07 -5.15
C TRP A 316 -26.73 -19.89 -6.44
N ALA A 317 -27.90 -20.27 -6.97
CA ALA A 317 -28.01 -21.03 -8.22
C ALA A 317 -27.44 -20.25 -9.42
N PHE A 318 -27.69 -18.95 -9.46
CA PHE A 318 -27.15 -18.05 -10.47
C PHE A 318 -25.63 -17.95 -10.42
N TYR A 319 -25.05 -17.75 -9.23
CA TYR A 319 -23.61 -17.70 -9.05
C TYR A 319 -22.94 -18.96 -9.58
N TRP A 320 -23.42 -20.13 -9.18
CA TRP A 320 -22.82 -21.39 -9.61
C TRP A 320 -23.02 -21.67 -11.10
N LYS A 321 -24.13 -21.26 -11.68
CA LYS A 321 -24.35 -21.36 -13.12
C LYS A 321 -23.33 -20.55 -13.94
N HIS A 322 -22.94 -19.40 -13.43
CA HIS A 322 -22.01 -18.49 -14.09
C HIS A 322 -20.58 -18.58 -13.55
N SER A 323 -20.36 -19.41 -12.53
CA SER A 323 -19.03 -19.56 -11.94
C SER A 323 -18.08 -20.23 -12.92
N PRO A 324 -16.95 -19.60 -13.23
CA PRO A 324 -15.93 -20.17 -14.10
C PRO A 324 -15.13 -21.32 -13.45
N LEU A 325 -15.52 -21.75 -12.24
CA LEU A 325 -15.09 -23.04 -11.65
C LEU A 325 -15.44 -24.23 -12.53
N PHE A 326 -16.53 -24.15 -13.28
CA PHE A 326 -16.80 -25.15 -14.29
C PHE A 326 -15.93 -24.86 -15.50
N ARG A 327 -14.89 -25.66 -15.67
CA ARG A 327 -13.89 -25.53 -16.71
C ARG A 327 -14.46 -25.24 -18.09
N HIS A 328 -15.59 -25.87 -18.46
CA HIS A 328 -16.25 -25.64 -19.74
C HIS A 328 -16.78 -24.21 -19.89
N VAL A 329 -17.37 -23.61 -18.84
CA VAL A 329 -17.88 -22.23 -18.88
C VAL A 329 -16.72 -21.25 -19.09
N TYR A 330 -15.62 -21.47 -18.39
CA TYR A 330 -14.41 -20.67 -18.57
C TYR A 330 -13.81 -20.82 -19.97
N GLU A 331 -13.66 -22.07 -20.43
CA GLU A 331 -13.11 -22.36 -21.76
C GLU A 331 -13.97 -21.75 -22.86
N ASP A 332 -15.30 -21.81 -22.74
CA ASP A 332 -16.21 -21.22 -23.71
C ASP A 332 -16.15 -19.66 -23.68
N ALA A 333 -16.09 -19.05 -22.50
CA ALA A 333 -15.92 -17.62 -22.36
C ALA A 333 -14.59 -17.14 -22.98
N LYS A 334 -13.49 -17.81 -22.68
CA LYS A 334 -12.17 -17.46 -23.22
C LYS A 334 -12.05 -17.73 -24.72
N ARG A 335 -12.68 -18.77 -25.24
CA ARG A 335 -12.75 -19.03 -26.70
C ARG A 335 -13.58 -17.93 -27.40
N ALA A 336 -14.66 -17.46 -26.78
CA ALA A 336 -15.43 -16.33 -27.30
C ALA A 336 -14.59 -15.03 -27.33
N GLU A 337 -13.64 -14.88 -26.40
CA GLU A 337 -12.65 -13.80 -26.40
C GLU A 337 -11.48 -14.03 -27.38
N GLY A 338 -11.48 -15.14 -28.14
CA GLY A 338 -10.43 -15.48 -29.11
C GLY A 338 -9.20 -16.18 -28.54
N ILE A 339 -9.23 -16.60 -27.28
CA ILE A 339 -8.14 -17.33 -26.62
C ILE A 339 -8.22 -18.81 -27.01
N LYS A 340 -7.21 -19.29 -27.74
CA LYS A 340 -7.22 -20.65 -28.32
C LYS A 340 -7.07 -21.77 -27.29
N ASN A 341 -6.25 -21.59 -26.27
CA ASN A 341 -5.97 -22.59 -25.22
C ASN A 341 -6.02 -21.94 -23.85
N PRO A 342 -7.22 -21.67 -23.31
CA PRO A 342 -7.34 -21.09 -21.99
C PRO A 342 -6.82 -22.07 -20.92
N THR A 343 -5.89 -21.61 -20.09
CA THR A 343 -5.33 -22.39 -19.00
C THR A 343 -5.77 -21.84 -17.65
N GLY A 344 -6.10 -22.75 -16.75
CA GLY A 344 -6.41 -22.41 -15.35
C GLY A 344 -7.91 -22.25 -15.05
N PRO A 345 -8.28 -22.25 -13.78
CA PRO A 345 -9.61 -21.93 -13.35
C PRO A 345 -9.89 -20.45 -13.68
N GLY A 346 -10.99 -20.21 -14.34
CA GLY A 346 -11.41 -18.85 -14.61
C GLY A 346 -11.87 -18.17 -13.33
N THR A 347 -11.59 -16.89 -13.26
CA THR A 347 -12.10 -16.01 -12.24
C THR A 347 -13.30 -15.24 -12.78
N MET A 348 -14.28 -14.99 -11.94
CA MET A 348 -15.41 -14.17 -12.33
C MET A 348 -15.00 -12.69 -12.23
N SER A 349 -14.74 -12.04 -13.37
CA SER A 349 -14.48 -10.61 -13.38
C SER A 349 -15.73 -9.82 -12.97
N SER A 350 -15.52 -8.65 -12.39
CA SER A 350 -16.62 -7.75 -12.03
C SER A 350 -17.45 -7.34 -13.26
N THR A 351 -16.81 -7.13 -14.40
CA THR A 351 -17.47 -6.79 -15.66
C THR A 351 -18.38 -7.92 -16.13
N TYR A 352 -17.90 -9.17 -16.12
CA TYR A 352 -18.73 -10.32 -16.49
C TYR A 352 -19.90 -10.48 -15.52
N TRP A 353 -19.65 -10.44 -14.19
CA TRP A 353 -20.70 -10.51 -13.18
C TRP A 353 -21.80 -9.48 -13.43
N GLN A 354 -21.43 -8.20 -13.59
CA GLN A 354 -22.37 -7.12 -13.83
C GLN A 354 -23.17 -7.32 -15.14
N SER A 355 -22.54 -7.84 -16.18
CA SER A 355 -23.23 -8.09 -17.46
C SER A 355 -24.32 -9.18 -17.37
N GLN A 356 -24.18 -10.12 -16.42
CA GLN A 356 -25.13 -11.21 -16.23
C GLN A 356 -26.29 -10.89 -15.27
N LEU A 357 -26.12 -9.92 -14.37
CA LEU A 357 -27.11 -9.57 -13.33
C LEU A 357 -28.52 -9.23 -13.84
N PRO A 358 -28.74 -8.58 -14.99
CA PRO A 358 -30.09 -8.34 -15.50
C PRO A 358 -30.94 -9.61 -15.62
N THR A 359 -30.31 -10.74 -15.92
CA THR A 359 -31.01 -12.02 -16.00
C THR A 359 -31.42 -12.57 -14.63
N LEU A 360 -30.60 -12.35 -13.61
CA LEU A 360 -30.94 -12.66 -12.22
C LEU A 360 -32.11 -11.78 -11.75
N TRP A 361 -32.00 -10.47 -11.92
CA TRP A 361 -32.98 -9.50 -11.42
C TRP A 361 -34.39 -9.72 -11.98
N GLN A 362 -34.52 -10.23 -13.21
CA GLN A 362 -35.81 -10.61 -13.78
C GLN A 362 -36.48 -11.77 -13.03
N THR A 363 -35.73 -12.57 -12.29
CA THR A 363 -36.26 -13.74 -11.57
C THR A 363 -36.55 -13.46 -10.10
N LEU A 364 -36.00 -12.36 -9.55
CA LEU A 364 -36.12 -12.04 -8.12
C LEU A 364 -37.53 -11.58 -7.78
N SER A 365 -37.99 -11.95 -6.60
CA SER A 365 -39.23 -11.43 -6.02
C SER A 365 -39.05 -10.05 -5.39
N ASN A 366 -37.84 -9.76 -4.89
CA ASN A 366 -37.45 -8.58 -4.12
C ASN A 366 -38.44 -8.25 -2.96
N ARG A 367 -39.10 -9.27 -2.41
CA ARG A 367 -40.06 -9.12 -1.33
C ARG A 367 -39.36 -8.87 -0.02
N GLY A 368 -39.79 -7.88 0.75
CA GLY A 368 -39.23 -7.55 2.06
C GLY A 368 -39.64 -6.16 2.52
N PRO A 369 -39.12 -5.71 3.67
CA PRO A 369 -39.42 -4.40 4.24
C PRO A 369 -38.81 -3.29 3.38
N GLY A 370 -39.51 -2.16 3.27
CA GLY A 370 -39.03 -0.97 2.61
C GLY A 370 -38.78 -1.10 1.11
N HIS A 371 -38.28 -0.04 0.51
CA HIS A 371 -37.89 -0.02 -0.90
C HIS A 371 -36.40 -0.35 -1.01
N PHE A 372 -36.07 -1.52 -1.54
CA PHE A 372 -34.71 -1.97 -1.77
C PHE A 372 -34.40 -1.98 -3.27
N GLU A 373 -33.31 -1.31 -3.65
CA GLU A 373 -32.80 -1.29 -5.01
C GLU A 373 -31.57 -2.20 -5.11
N PRO A 374 -31.68 -3.31 -5.87
CA PRO A 374 -30.53 -4.18 -6.11
C PRO A 374 -29.40 -3.43 -6.83
N SER A 375 -28.18 -3.72 -6.44
CA SER A 375 -26.97 -3.22 -7.10
C SER A 375 -26.04 -4.38 -7.49
N PRO A 376 -25.03 -4.16 -8.31
CA PRO A 376 -24.10 -5.21 -8.68
C PRO A 376 -23.42 -5.90 -7.49
N TRP A 377 -23.20 -5.15 -6.41
CA TRP A 377 -22.52 -5.60 -5.20
C TRP A 377 -23.48 -5.95 -4.05
N LEU A 378 -24.75 -5.65 -4.23
CA LEU A 378 -25.85 -5.99 -3.34
C LEU A 378 -27.03 -6.47 -4.20
N PRO A 379 -26.88 -7.65 -4.87
CA PRO A 379 -27.83 -8.07 -5.90
C PRO A 379 -29.17 -8.56 -5.36
N VAL A 380 -29.21 -8.96 -4.09
CA VAL A 380 -30.40 -9.38 -3.34
C VAL A 380 -30.35 -8.82 -1.94
N ARG A 381 -31.48 -8.84 -1.22
CA ARG A 381 -31.53 -8.49 0.19
C ARG A 381 -30.79 -9.54 1.02
N TRP A 382 -30.11 -9.12 2.06
CA TRP A 382 -29.65 -10.08 3.08
C TRP A 382 -30.82 -10.62 3.88
N ALA A 383 -30.68 -11.85 4.31
CA ALA A 383 -31.56 -12.42 5.32
C ALA A 383 -31.09 -12.03 6.74
N ASN A 384 -31.99 -12.12 7.72
CA ASN A 384 -31.67 -11.78 9.11
C ASN A 384 -30.50 -12.59 9.70
N HIS A 385 -30.34 -13.85 9.30
CA HIS A 385 -29.21 -14.67 9.75
C HIS A 385 -27.89 -14.14 9.21
N GLN A 386 -27.84 -13.62 7.97
CA GLN A 386 -26.65 -13.00 7.39
C GLN A 386 -26.26 -11.70 8.13
N VAL A 387 -27.26 -10.91 8.56
CA VAL A 387 -27.02 -9.76 9.44
C VAL A 387 -26.43 -10.20 10.79
N GLN A 388 -26.94 -11.31 11.35
CA GLN A 388 -26.42 -11.87 12.61
C GLN A 388 -24.99 -12.44 12.44
N GLU A 389 -24.67 -13.03 11.29
CA GLU A 389 -23.29 -13.46 10.97
C GLU A 389 -22.35 -12.27 10.94
N PHE A 390 -22.76 -11.19 10.27
CA PHE A 390 -22.00 -9.93 10.25
C PHE A 390 -21.76 -9.39 11.68
N ASP A 391 -22.79 -9.40 12.53
CA ASP A 391 -22.69 -8.88 13.90
C ASP A 391 -21.84 -9.76 14.83
N ARG A 392 -21.71 -11.06 14.51
CA ARG A 392 -20.87 -12.01 15.24
C ARG A 392 -19.40 -11.95 14.86
N ALA A 393 -19.09 -11.50 13.64
CA ALA A 393 -17.71 -11.39 13.17
C ALA A 393 -16.87 -10.51 14.11
N PRO A 394 -15.61 -10.88 14.39
CA PRO A 394 -14.76 -10.11 15.29
C PRO A 394 -14.53 -8.70 14.76
N PHE A 395 -14.28 -7.76 15.67
CA PHE A 395 -13.84 -6.42 15.34
C PHE A 395 -12.37 -6.27 15.74
N LEU A 396 -11.45 -6.30 14.77
CA LEU A 396 -10.02 -6.42 15.03
C LEU A 396 -9.28 -5.07 15.05
N GLY A 397 -9.87 -4.03 14.46
CA GLY A 397 -9.29 -2.71 14.41
C GLY A 397 -9.81 -1.89 13.24
N TYR A 398 -9.10 -0.81 12.97
CA TYR A 398 -9.38 0.08 11.86
C TYR A 398 -8.15 0.23 11.00
N LEU A 399 -8.31 0.09 9.69
CA LEU A 399 -7.31 0.45 8.69
C LEU A 399 -7.67 1.84 8.15
N HIS A 400 -6.81 2.81 8.39
CA HIS A 400 -7.00 4.16 7.90
C HIS A 400 -6.57 4.29 6.43
N ARG A 401 -7.08 5.27 5.73
CA ARG A 401 -6.74 5.53 4.33
C ARG A 401 -5.25 5.81 4.17
N PRO A 402 -4.57 5.15 3.21
CA PRO A 402 -3.16 5.40 2.96
C PRO A 402 -2.93 6.81 2.40
N ILE A 403 -1.91 7.47 2.89
CA ILE A 403 -1.45 8.76 2.38
C ILE A 403 -0.27 8.52 1.45
N LYS A 404 -0.43 8.91 0.18
CA LYS A 404 0.67 8.88 -0.79
C LYS A 404 1.68 9.96 -0.51
N VAL A 405 2.95 9.56 -0.46
CA VAL A 405 4.08 10.48 -0.27
C VAL A 405 4.80 10.63 -1.62
N PRO A 406 4.84 11.81 -2.22
CA PRO A 406 5.53 12.01 -3.49
C PRO A 406 7.03 11.97 -3.28
N MET A 407 7.67 10.92 -3.79
CA MET A 407 9.13 10.73 -3.73
C MET A 407 9.84 11.22 -4.98
N HIS A 408 9.11 11.66 -5.99
CA HIS A 408 9.63 12.13 -7.27
C HIS A 408 9.21 13.57 -7.55
N ASP A 409 10.03 14.30 -8.30
CA ASP A 409 9.67 15.62 -8.82
C ASP A 409 8.75 15.51 -10.07
N GLU A 410 8.33 16.65 -10.61
CA GLU A 410 7.48 16.74 -11.81
C GLU A 410 8.11 16.06 -13.05
N ASN A 411 9.43 15.89 -13.07
CA ASN A 411 10.18 15.22 -14.13
C ASN A 411 10.38 13.71 -13.85
N ARG A 412 9.68 13.15 -12.86
CA ARG A 412 9.82 11.76 -12.39
C ARG A 412 11.23 11.42 -11.89
N LYS A 413 12.00 12.41 -11.48
CA LYS A 413 13.31 12.20 -10.87
C LYS A 413 13.12 12.06 -9.36
N LEU A 414 13.79 11.07 -8.77
CA LEU A 414 13.80 10.85 -7.32
C LEU A 414 14.24 12.12 -6.58
N LEU A 415 13.49 12.54 -5.57
CA LEU A 415 13.81 13.68 -4.72
C LEU A 415 15.14 13.45 -4.00
N LYS A 416 15.85 14.53 -3.69
CA LYS A 416 17.03 14.46 -2.83
C LYS A 416 16.64 13.95 -1.42
N PRO A 417 17.53 13.25 -0.71
CA PRO A 417 17.20 12.64 0.61
C PRO A 417 16.54 13.60 1.60
N ALA A 418 17.02 14.84 1.71
CA ALA A 418 16.42 15.84 2.59
C ALA A 418 14.98 16.23 2.18
N LEU A 419 14.67 16.19 0.89
CA LEU A 419 13.31 16.46 0.41
C LEU A 419 12.41 15.24 0.59
N GLN A 420 12.94 14.02 0.44
CA GLN A 420 12.22 12.79 0.76
C GLN A 420 11.80 12.77 2.24
N ALA A 421 12.73 13.11 3.15
CA ALA A 421 12.43 13.20 4.58
C ALA A 421 11.32 14.23 4.87
N LYS A 422 11.37 15.41 4.25
CA LYS A 422 10.32 16.43 4.39
C LYS A 422 8.98 15.98 3.81
N ALA A 423 8.99 15.28 2.68
CA ALA A 423 7.77 14.72 2.09
C ALA A 423 7.15 13.66 3.02
N LEU A 424 7.98 12.80 3.62
CA LEU A 424 7.55 11.83 4.63
C LEU A 424 6.98 12.50 5.87
N GLN A 425 7.61 13.58 6.38
CA GLN A 425 7.06 14.35 7.49
C GLN A 425 5.67 14.91 7.16
N ALA A 426 5.50 15.48 5.97
CA ALA A 426 4.20 15.99 5.54
C ALA A 426 3.17 14.86 5.41
N GLY A 427 3.53 13.73 4.80
CA GLY A 427 2.66 12.56 4.70
C GLY A 427 2.30 11.96 6.06
N TRP A 428 3.24 11.94 6.99
CA TRP A 428 3.01 11.50 8.37
C TRP A 428 1.99 12.39 9.08
N GLN A 429 2.14 13.72 8.99
CA GLN A 429 1.18 14.66 9.58
C GLN A 429 -0.23 14.48 9.00
N GLN A 430 -0.34 14.29 7.68
CA GLN A 430 -1.64 14.00 7.07
C GLN A 430 -2.22 12.66 7.53
N ALA A 431 -1.37 11.65 7.72
CA ALA A 431 -1.83 10.37 8.25
C ALA A 431 -2.33 10.50 9.70
N LEU A 432 -1.69 11.35 10.53
CA LEU A 432 -2.19 11.68 11.86
C LEU A 432 -3.56 12.37 11.83
N GLU A 433 -3.83 13.23 10.83
CA GLU A 433 -5.13 13.87 10.65
C GLU A 433 -6.28 12.89 10.36
N THR A 434 -5.96 11.64 9.99
CA THR A 434 -6.96 10.58 9.82
C THR A 434 -7.37 9.92 11.14
N LEU A 435 -6.59 10.10 12.20
CA LEU A 435 -6.85 9.53 13.52
C LEU A 435 -7.83 10.41 14.32
N PRO A 436 -8.53 9.83 15.30
CA PRO A 436 -9.23 10.62 16.31
C PRO A 436 -8.29 11.57 17.04
N ASP A 437 -8.83 12.70 17.51
CA ASP A 437 -8.06 13.72 18.21
C ASP A 437 -7.34 13.14 19.43
N GLY A 438 -6.03 13.36 19.47
CA GLY A 438 -5.16 12.91 20.55
C GLY A 438 -4.53 11.54 20.34
N ASP A 439 -4.99 10.75 19.36
CA ASP A 439 -4.36 9.47 19.03
C ASP A 439 -3.05 9.70 18.28
N LYS A 440 -2.02 8.93 18.67
CA LYS A 440 -0.70 8.95 18.02
C LYS A 440 -0.18 7.52 17.86
N PRO A 441 0.57 7.23 16.80
CA PRO A 441 1.21 5.94 16.68
C PRO A 441 2.32 5.79 17.74
N VAL A 442 2.39 4.60 18.33
CA VAL A 442 3.40 4.20 19.31
C VAL A 442 4.47 3.30 18.71
N ARG A 443 4.25 2.84 17.48
CA ARG A 443 5.20 2.01 16.74
C ARG A 443 5.01 2.18 15.23
N VAL A 444 6.07 1.84 14.48
CA VAL A 444 6.06 1.86 13.02
C VAL A 444 6.56 0.54 12.45
N PHE A 445 5.84 0.03 11.48
CA PHE A 445 6.22 -1.10 10.64
C PHE A 445 6.71 -0.56 9.31
N TYR A 446 7.84 -1.07 8.84
CA TYR A 446 8.43 -0.68 7.55
C TYR A 446 9.27 -1.83 7.00
N ASP A 447 9.63 -1.76 5.73
CA ASP A 447 10.48 -2.75 5.07
C ASP A 447 11.68 -2.06 4.42
N SER A 448 12.88 -2.40 4.89
CA SER A 448 14.14 -1.92 4.32
C SER A 448 14.71 -2.85 3.24
N THR A 449 14.01 -3.93 2.87
CA THR A 449 14.47 -4.88 1.85
C THR A 449 14.69 -4.16 0.53
N ASP A 450 15.92 -4.21 0.02
CA ASP A 450 16.36 -3.52 -1.20
C ASP A 450 16.15 -1.98 -1.20
N ASN A 451 15.84 -1.36 -0.05
CA ASN A 451 15.50 0.07 0.06
C ASN A 451 16.11 0.79 1.27
N ILE A 452 17.43 0.72 1.42
CA ILE A 452 18.17 1.43 2.50
C ILE A 452 17.93 2.94 2.45
N ASN A 453 17.78 3.53 1.28
CA ASN A 453 17.51 4.97 1.15
C ASN A 453 16.14 5.36 1.73
N GLY A 454 15.14 4.50 1.63
CA GLY A 454 13.84 4.68 2.25
C GLY A 454 13.92 4.66 3.78
N GLU A 455 14.68 3.73 4.36
CA GLU A 455 14.95 3.67 5.80
C GLU A 455 15.64 4.94 6.30
N ILE A 456 16.68 5.42 5.59
CA ILE A 456 17.38 6.68 5.92
C ILE A 456 16.42 7.87 5.87
N ALA A 457 15.60 7.97 4.83
CA ALA A 457 14.62 9.05 4.69
C ALA A 457 13.58 9.00 5.82
N LEU A 458 13.10 7.81 6.18
CA LEU A 458 12.15 7.61 7.28
C LEU A 458 12.78 7.98 8.63
N THR A 459 14.03 7.56 8.89
CA THR A 459 14.78 7.92 10.10
C THR A 459 14.89 9.44 10.25
N HIS A 460 15.29 10.13 9.18
CA HIS A 460 15.37 11.59 9.18
C HIS A 460 14.01 12.27 9.36
N ALA A 461 12.96 11.70 8.76
CA ALA A 461 11.62 12.23 8.90
C ALA A 461 11.12 12.14 10.35
N LEU A 462 11.24 10.96 10.97
CA LEU A 462 10.82 10.74 12.35
C LEU A 462 11.65 11.54 13.35
N HIS A 463 12.96 11.62 13.16
CA HIS A 463 13.81 12.48 13.98
C HIS A 463 13.40 13.95 13.91
N GLY A 464 13.06 14.46 12.72
CA GLY A 464 12.56 15.83 12.57
C GLY A 464 11.15 16.07 13.12
N LEU A 465 10.35 15.01 13.31
CA LEU A 465 9.04 15.08 13.97
C LEU A 465 9.17 14.97 15.51
N ASN A 466 10.22 14.34 15.99
CA ASN A 466 10.49 14.12 17.42
C ASN A 466 11.22 15.31 18.05
N THR A 467 10.66 16.52 17.91
CA THR A 467 11.29 17.73 18.44
C THR A 467 11.14 17.90 19.94
N ASP A 468 10.16 17.23 20.55
CA ASP A 468 9.83 17.28 21.97
C ASP A 468 10.19 15.98 22.73
N GLY A 469 10.87 15.03 22.06
CA GLY A 469 11.28 13.76 22.66
C GLY A 469 10.15 12.74 22.85
N THR A 470 8.97 12.99 22.25
CA THR A 470 7.80 12.10 22.38
C THR A 470 7.49 11.33 21.09
N GLY A 471 8.31 11.44 20.07
CA GLY A 471 8.15 10.77 18.77
C GLY A 471 8.72 9.35 18.77
N ILE A 472 8.46 8.64 17.67
CA ILE A 472 8.96 7.28 17.43
C ILE A 472 10.42 7.32 17.02
N GLU A 473 11.22 6.41 17.59
CA GLU A 473 12.62 6.18 17.23
C GLU A 473 12.79 4.80 16.59
N LEU A 474 13.22 4.74 15.32
CA LEU A 474 13.43 3.47 14.61
C LEU A 474 14.49 2.57 15.29
N GLY A 475 15.45 3.18 16.00
CA GLY A 475 16.45 2.45 16.78
C GLY A 475 15.93 1.85 18.08
N ASN A 476 14.72 2.20 18.50
CA ASN A 476 14.06 1.59 19.65
C ASN A 476 13.38 0.28 19.22
N VAL A 477 13.78 -0.83 19.83
CA VAL A 477 13.29 -2.18 19.51
C VAL A 477 11.77 -2.37 19.70
N ASP A 478 11.14 -1.54 20.53
CA ASP A 478 9.72 -1.59 20.81
C ASP A 478 8.88 -0.59 19.98
N GLU A 479 9.55 0.24 19.17
CA GLU A 479 8.92 1.26 18.35
C GLU A 479 9.15 1.07 16.85
N GLY A 480 10.36 0.67 16.43
CA GLY A 480 10.74 0.46 15.03
C GLY A 480 10.76 -1.03 14.66
N TYR A 481 9.88 -1.45 13.75
CA TYR A 481 9.81 -2.83 13.27
C TYR A 481 10.12 -2.89 11.79
N ASP A 482 11.37 -3.21 11.46
CA ASP A 482 11.81 -3.50 10.09
C ASP A 482 11.42 -4.93 9.72
N ILE A 483 10.38 -5.06 8.94
CA ILE A 483 9.82 -6.36 8.58
C ILE A 483 10.74 -7.13 7.63
N GLY A 484 11.45 -6.43 6.76
CA GLY A 484 12.47 -7.04 5.92
C GLY A 484 13.60 -7.71 6.72
N ARG A 485 14.05 -7.09 7.80
CA ARG A 485 15.04 -7.68 8.71
C ARG A 485 14.45 -8.79 9.57
N ARG A 486 13.19 -8.69 9.98
CA ARG A 486 12.53 -9.64 10.88
C ARG A 486 12.04 -10.89 10.19
N LEU A 487 11.49 -10.77 8.98
CA LEU A 487 10.86 -11.85 8.22
C LEU A 487 11.60 -12.15 6.91
N GLY A 488 12.52 -11.29 6.48
CA GLY A 488 13.11 -11.37 5.16
C GLY A 488 12.18 -10.80 4.07
N ASN A 489 12.57 -11.02 2.82
CA ASN A 489 11.83 -10.53 1.67
C ASN A 489 10.50 -11.30 1.50
N THR A 490 9.38 -10.63 1.67
CA THR A 490 8.03 -11.17 1.46
C THR A 490 7.42 -10.78 0.11
N GLY A 491 8.22 -10.20 -0.78
CA GLY A 491 7.86 -9.90 -2.17
C GLY A 491 6.71 -8.92 -2.30
N VAL A 492 5.76 -9.23 -3.20
CA VAL A 492 4.60 -8.36 -3.46
C VAL A 492 3.62 -8.31 -2.29
N SER A 493 3.71 -9.24 -1.34
CA SER A 493 2.85 -9.30 -0.15
C SER A 493 3.29 -8.33 0.96
N GLY A 494 4.50 -7.74 0.89
CA GLY A 494 5.13 -7.00 1.99
C GLY A 494 4.21 -6.02 2.71
N ALA A 495 3.53 -5.15 1.97
CA ALA A 495 2.62 -4.17 2.57
C ALA A 495 1.47 -4.80 3.38
N LEU A 496 0.89 -5.92 2.91
CA LEU A 496 -0.17 -6.61 3.66
C LEU A 496 0.38 -7.40 4.84
N VAL A 497 1.61 -7.91 4.76
CA VAL A 497 2.31 -8.49 5.91
C VAL A 497 2.48 -7.45 7.01
N GLU A 498 2.95 -6.24 6.67
CA GLU A 498 3.09 -5.12 7.60
C GLU A 498 1.75 -4.69 8.21
N ILE A 499 0.70 -4.51 7.39
CA ILE A 499 -0.65 -4.12 7.85
C ILE A 499 -1.23 -5.18 8.80
N ASN A 500 -1.09 -6.46 8.46
CA ASN A 500 -1.59 -7.55 9.29
C ASN A 500 -0.84 -7.64 10.63
N LEU A 501 0.49 -7.49 10.62
CA LEU A 501 1.28 -7.41 11.85
C LEU A 501 0.95 -6.17 12.68
N ALA A 502 0.79 -5.01 12.05
CA ALA A 502 0.35 -3.79 12.71
C ALA A 502 -1.02 -3.96 13.37
N THR A 503 -1.95 -4.68 12.71
CA THR A 503 -3.26 -4.99 13.27
C THR A 503 -3.16 -5.91 14.50
N ILE A 504 -2.38 -6.97 14.40
CA ILE A 504 -2.14 -7.92 15.50
C ILE A 504 -1.48 -7.20 16.68
N ALA A 505 -0.42 -6.44 16.44
CA ALA A 505 0.29 -5.70 17.48
C ALA A 505 -0.60 -4.65 18.15
N SER A 506 -1.34 -3.85 17.36
CA SER A 506 -2.26 -2.84 17.89
C SER A 506 -3.37 -3.45 18.75
N TYR A 507 -3.91 -4.61 18.34
CA TYR A 507 -4.93 -5.31 19.11
C TYR A 507 -4.39 -5.88 20.42
N LEU A 508 -3.26 -6.61 20.36
CA LEU A 508 -2.72 -7.35 21.51
C LEU A 508 -2.05 -6.45 22.53
N GLU A 509 -1.29 -5.45 22.09
CA GLU A 509 -0.50 -4.57 22.95
C GLU A 509 -1.11 -3.17 23.14
N GLY A 510 -2.16 -2.85 22.37
CA GLY A 510 -2.74 -1.51 22.36
C GLY A 510 -1.91 -0.50 21.55
N GLY A 511 -2.43 0.72 21.46
CA GLY A 511 -1.81 1.82 20.73
C GLY A 511 -1.96 1.72 19.21
N VAL A 512 -1.86 2.86 18.54
CA VAL A 512 -1.88 2.95 17.09
C VAL A 512 -0.54 2.51 16.52
N SER A 513 -0.56 1.78 15.42
CA SER A 513 0.63 1.44 14.62
C SER A 513 0.62 2.24 13.33
N ALA A 514 1.77 2.78 12.95
CA ALA A 514 1.99 3.29 11.60
C ALA A 514 2.58 2.20 10.71
N VAL A 515 2.22 2.22 9.44
CA VAL A 515 2.84 1.39 8.37
C VAL A 515 3.39 2.33 7.32
N VAL A 516 4.67 2.21 7.01
CA VAL A 516 5.35 3.02 6.00
C VAL A 516 5.91 2.09 4.94
N TYR A 517 5.17 1.92 3.87
CA TYR A 517 5.57 1.06 2.77
C TYR A 517 6.20 1.85 1.62
N SER A 518 7.32 1.37 1.11
CA SER A 518 8.01 1.91 -0.07
C SER A 518 8.09 0.85 -1.15
N GLY A 519 7.32 1.04 -2.21
CA GLY A 519 7.28 0.12 -3.35
C GLY A 519 8.53 0.24 -4.24
N LYS A 520 8.85 -0.83 -4.97
CA LYS A 520 9.92 -0.85 -5.98
C LYS A 520 9.68 0.11 -7.15
N ASP A 521 8.45 0.53 -7.36
CA ASP A 521 8.05 1.56 -8.32
C ASP A 521 8.36 2.99 -7.85
N GLY A 522 8.94 3.14 -6.66
CA GLY A 522 9.26 4.41 -6.03
C GLY A 522 8.05 5.10 -5.39
N SER A 523 6.91 4.41 -5.27
CA SER A 523 5.79 4.88 -4.47
C SER A 523 6.09 4.70 -2.98
N THR A 524 5.65 5.63 -2.15
CA THR A 524 5.73 5.51 -0.69
C THR A 524 4.38 5.93 -0.11
N THR A 525 3.95 5.21 0.91
CA THR A 525 2.69 5.50 1.62
C THR A 525 2.91 5.48 3.11
N VAL A 526 2.14 6.31 3.82
CA VAL A 526 2.01 6.27 5.28
C VAL A 526 0.57 5.93 5.60
N GLN A 527 0.37 4.91 6.42
CA GLN A 527 -0.96 4.42 6.78
C GLN A 527 -1.04 4.13 8.27
N MET A 528 -2.19 4.38 8.89
CA MET A 528 -2.40 4.11 10.31
C MET A 528 -3.29 2.89 10.51
N VAL A 529 -2.96 2.11 11.53
CA VAL A 529 -3.76 0.99 12.00
C VAL A 529 -4.08 1.22 13.47
N ARG A 530 -5.37 1.33 13.78
CA ARG A 530 -5.85 1.63 15.13
C ARG A 530 -6.55 0.41 15.74
N PRO A 531 -6.28 0.07 17.02
CA PRO A 531 -6.99 -1.02 17.70
C PRO A 531 -8.47 -0.67 17.91
N PRO A 532 -9.33 -1.67 18.17
CA PRO A 532 -10.68 -1.42 18.68
C PRO A 532 -10.64 -0.90 20.12
N ASP A 533 -11.71 -0.27 20.55
CA ASP A 533 -11.90 0.10 21.93
C ASP A 533 -12.05 -1.15 22.86
N GLU A 534 -11.90 -0.96 24.15
CA GLU A 534 -11.95 -2.06 25.11
C GLU A 534 -13.33 -2.74 25.21
N ALA A 535 -14.41 -2.05 24.90
CA ALA A 535 -15.75 -2.65 24.87
C ALA A 535 -15.88 -3.66 23.71
N ARG A 536 -15.35 -3.30 22.51
CA ARG A 536 -15.29 -4.20 21.37
C ARG A 536 -14.34 -5.37 21.59
N LYS A 537 -13.19 -5.14 22.22
CA LYS A 537 -12.28 -6.24 22.63
C LYS A 537 -12.94 -7.18 23.63
N ALA A 538 -13.70 -6.65 24.58
CA ALA A 538 -14.44 -7.48 25.53
C ALA A 538 -15.47 -8.38 24.82
N LYS A 539 -16.23 -7.82 23.88
CA LYS A 539 -17.17 -8.60 23.04
C LYS A 539 -16.45 -9.68 22.23
N ASN A 540 -15.30 -9.38 21.64
CA ASN A 540 -14.51 -10.38 20.93
C ASN A 540 -14.04 -11.51 21.84
N ARG A 541 -13.66 -11.21 23.10
CA ARG A 541 -13.23 -12.24 24.07
C ARG A 541 -14.31 -13.26 24.34
N GLU A 542 -15.57 -12.85 24.35
CA GLU A 542 -16.71 -13.76 24.60
C GLU A 542 -16.90 -14.77 23.45
N THR A 543 -16.65 -14.37 22.21
CA THR A 543 -16.94 -15.18 21.03
C THR A 543 -15.70 -15.78 20.36
N HIS A 544 -14.54 -15.11 20.45
CA HIS A 544 -13.31 -15.47 19.73
C HIS A 544 -12.12 -15.71 20.67
N GLY A 545 -12.30 -15.60 21.99
CA GLY A 545 -11.25 -15.79 22.99
C GLY A 545 -10.33 -14.57 23.14
N VAL A 546 -9.29 -14.74 23.96
CA VAL A 546 -8.36 -13.65 24.33
C VAL A 546 -7.51 -13.21 23.12
N ASP A 547 -7.13 -14.15 22.28
CA ASP A 547 -6.36 -13.92 21.05
C ASP A 547 -7.20 -14.32 19.82
N PRO A 548 -7.90 -13.36 19.19
CA PRO A 548 -8.71 -13.64 18.00
C PRO A 548 -7.84 -13.98 16.76
N PHE A 549 -6.53 -13.76 16.84
CA PHE A 549 -5.56 -14.14 15.79
C PHE A 549 -4.91 -15.50 16.07
N ARG A 550 -5.44 -16.27 17.02
CA ARG A 550 -4.95 -17.62 17.24
C ARG A 550 -5.09 -18.42 15.95
N PHE A 551 -4.02 -19.14 15.62
CA PHE A 551 -4.03 -20.07 14.51
C PHE A 551 -5.23 -21.02 14.56
N ARG A 552 -6.00 -21.06 13.48
CA ARG A 552 -7.13 -21.96 13.27
C ARG A 552 -6.91 -22.75 11.99
N MET A 553 -7.07 -24.06 12.05
CA MET A 553 -7.13 -24.89 10.85
C MET A 553 -8.54 -24.90 10.27
N PRO A 554 -8.71 -25.14 8.96
CA PRO A 554 -10.03 -25.31 8.36
C PRO A 554 -10.89 -26.33 9.11
N GLY A 555 -12.12 -25.95 9.45
CA GLY A 555 -13.07 -26.83 10.16
C GLY A 555 -12.95 -26.86 11.68
N GLN A 556 -12.13 -26.00 12.29
CA GLN A 556 -12.02 -25.84 13.74
C GLN A 556 -12.88 -24.69 14.26
#